data_0ad373089d01d8f5f9fff958b33b0f21
#
_entry.id   0ad373089d01d8f5f9fff958b33b0f21
#
_cell.length_a   1.000
_cell.length_b   1.000
_cell.length_c   1.000
_cell.angle_alpha   90.00
_cell.angle_beta   90.00
_cell.angle_gamma   90.00
#
_symmetry.space_group_name_H-M   'P 1'
#
loop_
_entity.id
_entity.type
_entity.pdbx_description
1 polymer ?
#
loop_
_entity_poly.entity_id
_entity_poly.type
_entity_poly.pdbx_seq_one_letter_code
_entity_poly.pdbx_strand_id
1 'polypeptide(L)'
;METVNNLDQTSIAFINDKSPILDLTNNDLVASGINVLFRSENIEDGISQLSSLKTLPKVFIIDLDFHDMIVLTQLRELRTKYPNIKLIAYSDIDVDKTVKAVLEIGFESYLLIGSDTDDFKKAIEVIINGGRYFNVGIAKIAQEYFTDN
;
A
#
# COMPACT_ATOMS: atom_id res chain seq x y z
N MET A 1 -14.49 29.34 1.12
CA MET A 1 -13.83 28.22 1.76
C MET A 1 -12.79 27.60 0.84
N GLU A 2 -11.62 27.40 1.36
CA GLU A 2 -10.56 26.82 0.56
C GLU A 2 -10.78 25.32 0.34
N THR A 3 -10.28 24.84 -0.76
CA THR A 3 -10.33 23.42 -1.06
C THR A 3 -9.23 22.72 -0.26
N VAL A 4 -9.63 21.76 0.56
CA VAL A 4 -8.67 20.97 1.30
C VAL A 4 -8.10 19.88 0.38
N ASN A 5 -6.79 19.83 0.29
CA ASN A 5 -6.12 18.74 -0.39
C ASN A 5 -6.14 17.52 0.54
N ASN A 6 -6.87 16.46 0.16
CA ASN A 6 -7.02 15.27 0.97
C ASN A 6 -5.68 14.55 1.25
N LEU A 7 -4.65 14.83 0.46
CA LEU A 7 -3.32 14.24 0.64
C LEU A 7 -2.48 15.03 1.64
N ASP A 8 -2.82 16.30 1.88
CA ASP A 8 -2.04 17.13 2.78
C ASP A 8 -2.11 16.55 4.20
N GLN A 9 -0.95 16.35 4.80
CA GLN A 9 -0.79 15.77 6.14
C GLN A 9 -1.28 14.33 6.28
N THR A 10 -1.59 13.64 5.17
CA THR A 10 -1.86 12.22 5.23
C THR A 10 -0.56 11.50 5.60
N SER A 11 -0.65 10.64 6.61
CA SER A 11 0.53 9.88 7.05
C SER A 11 0.59 8.52 6.39
N ILE A 12 1.75 8.16 5.89
CA ILE A 12 1.99 6.86 5.27
C ILE A 12 3.29 6.24 5.77
N ALA A 13 3.48 4.98 5.49
CA ALA A 13 4.74 4.30 5.73
C ALA A 13 4.99 3.29 4.62
N PHE A 14 6.28 3.02 4.36
CA PHE A 14 6.69 2.03 3.38
C PHE A 14 7.23 0.81 4.10
N ILE A 15 6.86 -0.36 3.62
CA ILE A 15 7.35 -1.63 4.16
C ILE A 15 7.98 -2.45 3.05
N ASN A 16 9.05 -3.16 3.40
CA ASN A 16 9.84 -3.99 2.51
C ASN A 16 10.50 -3.18 1.40
N ASP A 17 10.93 -1.98 1.74
CA ASP A 17 11.49 -1.00 0.81
C ASP A 17 13.00 -1.19 0.75
N LYS A 18 13.44 -2.22 0.02
CA LYS A 18 14.86 -2.60 -0.08
C LYS A 18 15.56 -2.00 -1.28
N SER A 19 14.80 -1.40 -2.18
CA SER A 19 15.31 -0.92 -3.45
C SER A 19 15.23 0.59 -3.53
N PRO A 20 16.16 1.26 -4.22
CA PRO A 20 16.06 2.70 -4.44
C PRO A 20 14.93 3.09 -5.38
N ILE A 21 14.21 2.12 -5.94
CA ILE A 21 13.15 2.37 -6.93
C ILE A 21 12.06 3.30 -6.37
N LEU A 22 11.82 3.25 -5.06
CA LEU A 22 10.81 4.09 -4.42
C LEU A 22 11.35 5.41 -3.88
N ASP A 23 12.66 5.67 -4.02
CA ASP A 23 13.25 6.91 -3.48
C ASP A 23 12.64 8.15 -4.12
N LEU A 24 12.54 8.18 -5.45
CA LEU A 24 11.97 9.33 -6.14
C LEU A 24 10.49 9.49 -5.80
N THR A 25 9.74 8.40 -5.77
CA THR A 25 8.34 8.43 -5.38
C THR A 25 8.18 8.98 -3.96
N ASN A 26 9.01 8.50 -3.04
CA ASN A 26 8.99 9.00 -1.67
C ASN A 26 9.24 10.51 -1.62
N ASN A 27 10.26 10.99 -2.32
CA ASN A 27 10.59 12.42 -2.33
C ASN A 27 9.44 13.25 -2.91
N ASP A 28 8.81 12.77 -3.97
CA ASP A 28 7.69 13.46 -4.60
C ASP A 28 6.45 13.50 -3.70
N LEU A 29 6.20 12.40 -2.97
CA LEU A 29 5.08 12.35 -2.05
C LEU A 29 5.29 13.32 -0.89
N VAL A 30 6.50 13.37 -0.34
CA VAL A 30 6.84 14.33 0.71
C VAL A 30 6.68 15.76 0.21
N ALA A 31 7.12 16.04 -1.01
CA ALA A 31 6.96 17.37 -1.61
C ALA A 31 5.50 17.75 -1.80
N SER A 32 4.60 16.78 -1.85
CA SER A 32 3.16 16.99 -1.99
C SER A 32 2.44 17.19 -0.66
N GLY A 33 3.17 17.20 0.46
CA GLY A 33 2.59 17.39 1.78
C GLY A 33 2.27 16.10 2.53
N ILE A 34 2.58 14.95 1.94
CA ILE A 34 2.36 13.66 2.59
C ILE A 34 3.45 13.41 3.63
N ASN A 35 3.04 12.97 4.80
CA ASN A 35 3.95 12.70 5.90
C ASN A 35 4.38 11.24 5.90
N VAL A 36 5.61 10.96 5.47
CA VAL A 36 6.17 9.61 5.48
C VAL A 36 6.78 9.36 6.86
N LEU A 37 6.13 8.50 7.65
CA LEU A 37 6.54 8.24 9.03
C LEU A 37 7.80 7.38 9.11
N PHE A 38 7.90 6.37 8.23
CA PHE A 38 9.11 5.55 8.15
C PHE A 38 9.13 4.76 6.85
N ARG A 39 10.32 4.22 6.55
CA ARG A 39 10.55 3.29 5.44
C ARG A 39 11.28 2.09 6.01
N SER A 40 10.64 0.93 6.00
CA SER A 40 11.18 -0.28 6.58
C SER A 40 11.64 -1.25 5.49
N GLU A 41 12.75 -1.94 5.73
CA GLU A 41 13.31 -2.87 4.76
C GLU A 41 12.58 -4.22 4.71
N ASN A 42 11.80 -4.55 5.74
CA ASN A 42 11.05 -5.80 5.74
C ASN A 42 9.79 -5.67 6.58
N ILE A 43 8.89 -6.65 6.45
CA ILE A 43 7.58 -6.61 7.10
C ILE A 43 7.73 -6.70 8.62
N GLU A 44 8.62 -7.54 9.09
CA GLU A 44 8.83 -7.73 10.53
C GLU A 44 9.28 -6.43 11.19
N ASP A 45 10.26 -5.74 10.60
CA ASP A 45 10.72 -4.46 11.11
C ASP A 45 9.61 -3.41 11.04
N GLY A 46 8.83 -3.42 9.96
CA GLY A 46 7.70 -2.50 9.81
C GLY A 46 6.67 -2.67 10.92
N ILE A 47 6.33 -3.91 11.24
CA ILE A 47 5.39 -4.19 12.32
C ILE A 47 5.96 -3.72 13.66
N SER A 48 7.26 -3.96 13.86
CA SER A 48 7.95 -3.52 15.08
C SER A 48 7.89 -1.99 15.23
N GLN A 49 8.14 -1.26 14.14
CA GLN A 49 8.06 0.20 14.17
C GLN A 49 6.64 0.69 14.44
N LEU A 50 5.64 0.01 13.89
CA LEU A 50 4.24 0.35 14.16
C LEU A 50 3.91 0.29 15.63
N SER A 51 4.40 -0.73 16.30
CA SER A 51 4.06 -0.94 17.71
C SER A 51 4.63 0.14 18.62
N SER A 52 5.62 0.90 18.14
CA SER A 52 6.24 1.99 18.90
C SER A 52 5.66 3.38 18.58
N LEU A 53 4.77 3.47 17.57
CA LEU A 53 4.18 4.74 17.19
C LEU A 53 2.99 5.10 18.06
N LYS A 54 2.87 6.38 18.42
CA LYS A 54 1.71 6.88 19.15
C LYS A 54 0.51 7.02 18.22
N THR A 55 0.76 7.47 16.99
CA THR A 55 -0.28 7.62 15.97
C THR A 55 0.12 6.76 14.78
N LEU A 56 -0.78 5.87 14.37
CA LEU A 56 -0.52 4.98 13.25
C LEU A 56 -0.62 5.72 11.91
N PRO A 57 0.14 5.28 10.89
CA PRO A 57 -0.05 5.81 9.55
C PRO A 57 -1.45 5.44 9.04
N LYS A 58 -2.00 6.25 8.15
CA LYS A 58 -3.29 5.95 7.53
C LYS A 58 -3.15 4.92 6.43
N VAL A 59 -1.99 4.87 5.79
CA VAL A 59 -1.74 4.00 4.64
C VAL A 59 -0.37 3.35 4.77
N PHE A 60 -0.32 2.07 4.43
CA PHE A 60 0.92 1.33 4.23
C PHE A 60 1.10 1.03 2.76
N ILE A 61 2.28 1.33 2.24
CA ILE A 61 2.70 0.90 0.91
C ILE A 61 3.70 -0.23 1.12
N ILE A 62 3.35 -1.42 0.63
CA ILE A 62 4.13 -2.62 0.87
C ILE A 62 4.64 -3.16 -0.47
N ASP A 63 5.97 -3.18 -0.62
CA ASP A 63 6.62 -3.80 -1.77
C ASP A 63 6.59 -5.31 -1.56
N LEU A 64 5.79 -6.01 -2.34
CA LEU A 64 5.60 -7.43 -2.17
C LEU A 64 6.64 -8.24 -2.93
N ASP A 65 7.40 -9.00 -2.18
CA ASP A 65 8.36 -9.95 -2.71
C ASP A 65 7.85 -11.35 -2.37
N PHE A 66 7.39 -12.08 -3.39
CA PHE A 66 6.77 -13.38 -3.19
C PHE A 66 7.75 -14.55 -3.27
N HIS A 67 9.04 -14.28 -3.16
CA HIS A 67 10.03 -15.36 -3.11
C HIS A 67 9.89 -16.21 -1.85
N ASP A 68 9.24 -15.67 -0.82
CA ASP A 68 9.02 -16.36 0.44
C ASP A 68 7.51 -16.41 0.73
N MET A 69 6.98 -17.62 0.87
CA MET A 69 5.55 -17.83 1.15
C MET A 69 5.12 -17.29 2.51
N ILE A 70 6.07 -17.08 3.41
CA ILE A 70 5.77 -16.53 4.73
C ILE A 70 5.20 -15.10 4.66
N VAL A 71 5.46 -14.41 3.55
CA VAL A 71 4.98 -13.05 3.33
C VAL A 71 3.46 -12.97 3.49
N LEU A 72 2.72 -13.89 2.88
CA LEU A 72 1.25 -13.87 2.97
C LEU A 72 0.76 -14.03 4.40
N THR A 73 1.42 -14.89 5.18
CA THR A 73 1.08 -15.05 6.60
C THR A 73 1.34 -13.78 7.38
N GLN A 74 2.48 -13.14 7.13
CA GLN A 74 2.82 -11.87 7.78
C GLN A 74 1.82 -10.76 7.43
N LEU A 75 1.37 -10.72 6.18
CA LEU A 75 0.39 -9.72 5.75
C LEU A 75 -0.98 -9.95 6.40
N ARG A 76 -1.38 -11.20 6.58
CA ARG A 76 -2.62 -11.53 7.28
C ARG A 76 -2.57 -11.09 8.74
N GLU A 77 -1.43 -11.33 9.40
CA GLU A 77 -1.23 -10.88 10.78
C GLU A 77 -1.28 -9.35 10.87
N LEU A 78 -0.64 -8.66 9.92
CA LEU A 78 -0.64 -7.21 9.86
C LEU A 78 -2.08 -6.69 9.72
N ARG A 79 -2.86 -7.26 8.79
CA ARG A 79 -4.25 -6.85 8.57
C ARG A 79 -5.11 -7.08 9.81
N THR A 80 -4.93 -8.24 10.46
CA THR A 80 -5.69 -8.58 11.65
C THR A 80 -5.38 -7.64 12.80
N LYS A 81 -4.11 -7.32 12.99
CA LYS A 81 -3.67 -6.47 14.10
C LYS A 81 -4.01 -4.99 13.88
N TYR A 82 -4.00 -4.54 12.62
CA TYR A 82 -4.22 -3.13 12.28
C TYR A 82 -5.32 -2.99 11.23
N PRO A 83 -6.58 -3.28 11.58
CA PRO A 83 -7.65 -3.34 10.58
C PRO A 83 -8.01 -1.98 9.96
N ASN A 84 -7.60 -0.88 10.58
CA ASN A 84 -7.96 0.45 10.11
C ASN A 84 -6.90 1.08 9.20
N ILE A 85 -5.72 0.48 9.08
CA ILE A 85 -4.69 0.97 8.18
C ILE A 85 -5.03 0.50 6.76
N LYS A 86 -5.04 1.43 5.80
CA LYS A 86 -5.26 1.07 4.40
C LYS A 86 -3.97 0.51 3.81
N LEU A 87 -4.08 -0.50 2.97
CA LEU A 87 -2.92 -1.20 2.42
C LEU A 87 -2.86 -1.06 0.91
N ILE A 88 -1.69 -0.66 0.42
CA ILE A 88 -1.37 -0.61 -1.01
C ILE A 88 -0.27 -1.65 -1.27
N ALA A 89 -0.55 -2.59 -2.15
CA ALA A 89 0.46 -3.53 -2.62
C ALA A 89 1.20 -2.91 -3.81
N TYR A 90 2.51 -3.07 -3.83
CA TYR A 90 3.36 -2.64 -4.94
C TYR A 90 4.18 -3.86 -5.36
N SER A 91 4.03 -4.32 -6.60
CA SER A 91 4.61 -5.58 -7.04
C SER A 91 4.75 -5.63 -8.56
N ASP A 92 5.67 -6.46 -9.05
CA ASP A 92 5.77 -6.76 -10.47
C ASP A 92 4.92 -7.96 -10.88
N ILE A 93 4.18 -8.55 -9.94
CA ILE A 93 3.40 -9.76 -10.19
C ILE A 93 1.95 -9.39 -10.53
N ASP A 94 1.51 -9.84 -11.71
CA ASP A 94 0.13 -9.64 -12.17
C ASP A 94 -0.60 -10.98 -12.40
N VAL A 95 -0.14 -12.03 -11.75
CA VAL A 95 -0.74 -13.37 -11.85
C VAL A 95 -2.03 -13.42 -11.05
N ASP A 96 -3.09 -13.88 -11.69
CA ASP A 96 -4.45 -13.91 -11.16
C ASP A 96 -4.54 -14.48 -9.74
N LYS A 97 -3.95 -15.64 -9.53
CA LYS A 97 -3.98 -16.32 -8.23
C LYS A 97 -3.31 -15.50 -7.12
N THR A 98 -2.16 -14.89 -7.43
CA THR A 98 -1.42 -14.10 -6.46
C THR A 98 -2.15 -12.81 -6.13
N VAL A 99 -2.66 -12.13 -7.14
CA VAL A 99 -3.41 -10.89 -6.93
C VAL A 99 -4.64 -11.17 -6.07
N LYS A 100 -5.39 -12.23 -6.37
CA LYS A 100 -6.58 -12.58 -5.60
C LYS A 100 -6.25 -12.92 -4.16
N ALA A 101 -5.11 -13.59 -3.91
CA ALA A 101 -4.66 -13.88 -2.55
C ALA A 101 -4.42 -12.60 -1.75
N VAL A 102 -3.81 -11.60 -2.38
CA VAL A 102 -3.56 -10.29 -1.75
C VAL A 102 -4.87 -9.57 -1.48
N LEU A 103 -5.79 -9.59 -2.43
CA LEU A 103 -7.11 -8.96 -2.26
C LEU A 103 -7.90 -9.62 -1.13
N GLU A 104 -7.78 -10.94 -0.99
CA GLU A 104 -8.45 -11.67 0.08
C GLU A 104 -7.97 -11.23 1.46
N ILE A 105 -6.71 -10.82 1.58
CA ILE A 105 -6.16 -10.29 2.83
C ILE A 105 -6.83 -8.95 3.19
N GLY A 106 -7.31 -8.23 2.18
CA GLY A 106 -8.01 -6.98 2.40
C GLY A 106 -7.24 -5.74 1.96
N PHE A 107 -6.33 -5.90 0.99
CA PHE A 107 -5.65 -4.75 0.41
C PHE A 107 -6.64 -3.92 -0.39
N GLU A 108 -6.61 -2.61 -0.20
CA GLU A 108 -7.49 -1.66 -0.88
C GLU A 108 -6.93 -1.22 -2.24
N SER A 109 -5.64 -1.46 -2.49
CA SER A 109 -5.00 -1.06 -3.74
C SER A 109 -3.87 -2.01 -4.12
N TYR A 110 -3.63 -2.14 -5.41
CA TYR A 110 -2.53 -2.95 -5.94
C TYR A 110 -1.97 -2.20 -7.15
N LEU A 111 -0.72 -1.78 -7.04
CA LEU A 111 -0.03 -1.05 -8.09
C LEU A 111 1.13 -1.87 -8.63
N LEU A 112 1.24 -1.94 -9.96
CA LEU A 112 2.35 -2.62 -10.60
C LEU A 112 3.62 -1.77 -10.56
N ILE A 113 4.77 -2.42 -10.49
CA ILE A 113 6.07 -1.76 -10.58
C ILE A 113 6.12 -0.99 -11.91
N GLY A 114 6.62 0.24 -11.84
CA GLY A 114 6.56 1.18 -12.94
C GLY A 114 5.49 2.24 -12.78
N SER A 115 4.62 2.09 -11.76
CA SER A 115 3.66 3.13 -11.44
C SER A 115 4.40 4.41 -11.03
N ASP A 116 3.92 5.55 -11.50
CA ASP A 116 4.53 6.83 -11.18
C ASP A 116 3.95 7.44 -9.90
N THR A 117 4.48 8.58 -9.51
CA THR A 117 4.02 9.27 -8.30
C THR A 117 2.54 9.63 -8.36
N ASP A 118 2.02 10.00 -9.54
CA ASP A 118 0.61 10.33 -9.68
C ASP A 118 -0.28 9.12 -9.42
N ASP A 119 0.14 7.91 -9.83
CA ASP A 119 -0.58 6.69 -9.50
C ASP A 119 -0.66 6.47 -8.00
N PHE A 120 0.45 6.68 -7.29
CA PHE A 120 0.48 6.54 -5.84
C PHE A 120 -0.41 7.58 -5.16
N LYS A 121 -0.36 8.83 -5.60
CA LYS A 121 -1.21 9.89 -5.04
C LYS A 121 -2.67 9.56 -5.23
N LYS A 122 -3.05 9.10 -6.41
CA LYS A 122 -4.42 8.76 -6.73
C LYS A 122 -4.89 7.58 -5.91
N ALA A 123 -4.05 6.55 -5.78
CA ALA A 123 -4.38 5.39 -4.95
C ALA A 123 -4.63 5.83 -3.50
N ILE A 124 -3.71 6.61 -2.94
CA ILE A 124 -3.84 7.10 -1.57
C ILE A 124 -5.14 7.90 -1.39
N GLU A 125 -5.41 8.82 -2.30
CA GLU A 125 -6.62 9.65 -2.23
C GLU A 125 -7.88 8.81 -2.27
N VAL A 126 -7.96 7.86 -3.20
CA VAL A 126 -9.13 7.01 -3.37
C VAL A 126 -9.37 6.14 -2.13
N ILE A 127 -8.31 5.51 -1.61
CA ILE A 127 -8.49 4.55 -0.52
C ILE A 127 -8.75 5.22 0.84
N ILE A 128 -8.20 6.41 1.09
CA ILE A 128 -8.51 7.12 2.35
C ILE A 128 -9.96 7.62 2.36
N ASN A 129 -10.57 7.73 1.20
CA ASN A 129 -11.98 8.10 1.07
C ASN A 129 -12.91 6.89 0.98
N GLY A 130 -12.40 5.71 1.27
CA GLY A 130 -13.20 4.49 1.35
C GLY A 130 -13.29 3.67 0.07
N GLY A 131 -12.57 4.07 -0.98
CA GLY A 131 -12.59 3.36 -2.27
C GLY A 131 -11.47 2.34 -2.40
N ARG A 132 -11.36 1.80 -3.61
CA ARG A 132 -10.29 0.89 -4.02
C ARG A 132 -9.67 1.41 -5.31
N TYR A 133 -8.38 1.16 -5.49
CA TYR A 133 -7.68 1.63 -6.68
C TYR A 133 -6.71 0.58 -7.21
N PHE A 134 -6.80 0.27 -8.51
CA PHE A 134 -5.95 -0.73 -9.15
C PHE A 134 -5.46 -0.24 -10.50
N ASN A 135 -4.21 -0.58 -10.84
CA ASN A 135 -3.68 -0.33 -12.18
C ASN A 135 -4.53 -1.05 -13.23
N VAL A 136 -4.43 -0.58 -14.47
CA VAL A 136 -5.16 -1.18 -15.60
C VAL A 136 -4.91 -2.69 -15.69
N GLY A 137 -3.65 -3.14 -15.54
CA GLY A 137 -3.32 -4.56 -15.61
C GLY A 137 -3.87 -5.39 -14.46
N ILE A 138 -4.26 -4.77 -13.36
CA ILE A 138 -4.80 -5.45 -12.18
C ILE A 138 -6.31 -5.29 -12.09
N ALA A 139 -6.86 -4.22 -12.65
CA ALA A 139 -8.27 -3.85 -12.48
C ALA A 139 -9.23 -4.97 -12.89
N LYS A 140 -8.92 -5.70 -13.96
CA LYS A 140 -9.76 -6.80 -14.42
C LYS A 140 -9.81 -7.93 -13.40
N ILE A 141 -8.65 -8.29 -12.85
CA ILE A 141 -8.56 -9.35 -11.83
C ILE A 141 -9.34 -8.93 -10.59
N ALA A 142 -9.18 -7.68 -10.17
CA ALA A 142 -9.88 -7.15 -9.01
C ALA A 142 -11.38 -7.16 -9.24
N GLN A 143 -11.84 -6.77 -10.42
CA GLN A 143 -13.25 -6.79 -10.76
C GLN A 143 -13.83 -8.20 -10.67
N GLU A 144 -13.12 -9.18 -11.21
CA GLU A 144 -13.54 -10.58 -11.13
C GLU A 144 -13.64 -11.04 -9.67
N TYR A 145 -12.63 -10.72 -8.89
CA TYR A 145 -12.59 -11.11 -7.48
C TYR A 145 -13.79 -10.54 -6.70
N PHE A 146 -14.05 -9.24 -6.84
CA PHE A 146 -15.12 -8.59 -6.08
C PHE A 146 -16.52 -8.92 -6.61
N THR A 147 -16.62 -9.32 -7.87
CA THR A 147 -17.90 -9.75 -8.44
C THR A 147 -18.25 -11.18 -8.00
N ASP A 148 -17.25 -12.06 -7.93
CA ASP A 148 -17.45 -13.47 -7.59
C ASP A 148 -17.55 -13.72 -6.08
N ASN A 149 -17.15 -12.74 -5.29
CA ASN A 149 -17.19 -12.82 -3.84
C ASN A 149 -18.03 -11.70 -3.26
#